data_7c719e126a8bb9854022a04037df8159
#
_entry.id   7c719e126a8bb9854022a04037df8159
#
_cell.length_a   1.000
_cell.length_b   1.000
_cell.length_c   1.000
_cell.angle_alpha   90.00
_cell.angle_beta   90.00
_cell.angle_gamma   90.00
#
_symmetry.space_group_name_H-M   'P 1'
#
loop_
_entity.id
_entity.type
_entity.pdbx_description
1 polymer ?
#
loop_
_entity_poly.entity_id
_entity_poly.type
_entity_poly.pdbx_seq_one_letter_code
_entity_poly.pdbx_strand_id
1 'polypeptide(L)'
;MKVLIKLKDNFFQIIFDEKVSISVKFQLESFKLINHGQKDNYIFIGSKNIVNIDNIVGYLKNINFEVSTSSEAKKLITSKKIEIEKFQKKINYLKSLKSEKNNKNFSEFCNSFKFLARALKEHQNKSLYHLYHAGSAANFSVPGSGKTSVVLAYYQKLKIENKVDAIFVIGPTNCYHSWKDEFESTLGRSSNLRIFGDKLSPSQRKDIYNNSLKSELYASHFQTISNDAVLLKDFFSKNRFLLVVDEAHNIKKIGGVWSVAVLELSKLSELVN
;
A
#
# COMPACT_ATOMS: atom_id res chain seq x y z
N MET A 1 17.57 -33.49 -17.16
CA MET A 1 16.36 -33.40 -16.32
C MET A 1 15.59 -32.14 -16.71
N LYS A 2 14.29 -32.30 -16.94
CA LYS A 2 13.42 -31.18 -17.30
C LYS A 2 12.53 -30.77 -16.13
N VAL A 3 12.27 -29.49 -16.06
CA VAL A 3 11.42 -28.90 -15.02
C VAL A 3 10.37 -28.01 -15.66
N LEU A 4 9.12 -28.23 -15.30
CA LEU A 4 8.01 -27.38 -15.72
C LEU A 4 7.53 -26.54 -14.52
N ILE A 5 7.52 -25.22 -14.70
CA ILE A 5 6.91 -24.29 -13.75
C ILE A 5 5.57 -23.85 -14.33
N LYS A 6 4.47 -24.15 -13.64
CA LYS A 6 3.13 -23.72 -14.00
C LYS A 6 2.41 -23.03 -12.86
N LEU A 7 1.38 -22.24 -13.21
CA LEU A 7 0.48 -21.62 -12.24
C LEU A 7 -0.78 -22.48 -12.12
N LYS A 8 -1.17 -22.84 -10.88
CA LYS A 8 -2.43 -23.52 -10.57
C LYS A 8 -2.99 -22.95 -9.27
N ASP A 9 -4.27 -22.62 -9.26
CA ASP A 9 -5.01 -22.13 -8.07
C ASP A 9 -4.26 -21.05 -7.25
N ASN A 10 -3.65 -20.10 -7.95
CA ASN A 10 -2.86 -19.03 -7.35
C ASN A 10 -1.51 -19.44 -6.74
N PHE A 11 -1.02 -20.64 -6.99
CA PHE A 11 0.28 -21.12 -6.57
C PHE A 11 1.15 -21.51 -7.76
N PHE A 12 2.48 -21.33 -7.61
CA PHE A 12 3.41 -21.94 -8.54
C PHE A 12 3.58 -23.40 -8.20
N GLN A 13 3.48 -24.25 -9.22
CA GLN A 13 3.84 -25.66 -9.15
C GLN A 13 5.12 -25.88 -9.94
N ILE A 14 6.10 -26.53 -9.34
CA ILE A 14 7.38 -26.89 -9.94
C ILE A 14 7.37 -28.41 -10.07
N ILE A 15 7.34 -28.89 -11.29
CA ILE A 15 7.14 -30.30 -11.63
C ILE A 15 8.41 -30.82 -12.30
N PHE A 16 8.99 -31.88 -11.76
CA PHE A 16 10.15 -32.54 -12.31
C PHE A 16 9.72 -33.78 -13.08
N ASP A 17 10.40 -34.06 -14.19
CA ASP A 17 10.19 -35.25 -15.01
C ASP A 17 10.83 -36.51 -14.42
N GLU A 18 11.79 -36.33 -13.49
CA GLU A 18 12.56 -37.41 -12.85
C GLU A 18 12.73 -37.14 -11.36
N LYS A 19 13.24 -38.17 -10.66
CA LYS A 19 13.52 -38.09 -9.23
C LYS A 19 14.64 -37.10 -8.96
N VAL A 20 14.40 -36.11 -8.10
CA VAL A 20 15.39 -35.13 -7.69
C VAL A 20 16.22 -35.62 -6.49
N SER A 21 17.47 -35.21 -6.43
CA SER A 21 18.36 -35.52 -5.30
C SER A 21 17.86 -34.88 -3.99
N ILE A 22 18.33 -35.44 -2.88
CA ILE A 22 18.01 -34.92 -1.54
C ILE A 22 18.46 -33.47 -1.39
N SER A 23 19.64 -33.12 -1.91
CA SER A 23 20.16 -31.74 -1.86
C SER A 23 19.27 -30.74 -2.61
N VAL A 24 18.74 -31.10 -3.77
CA VAL A 24 17.80 -30.28 -4.52
C VAL A 24 16.50 -30.08 -3.75
N LYS A 25 15.97 -31.11 -3.10
CA LYS A 25 14.78 -31.02 -2.25
C LYS A 25 14.96 -30.01 -1.11
N PHE A 26 16.05 -30.16 -0.34
CA PHE A 26 16.35 -29.24 0.75
C PHE A 26 16.47 -27.77 0.27
N GLN A 27 17.14 -27.58 -0.89
CA GLN A 27 17.26 -26.22 -1.45
C GLN A 27 15.93 -25.67 -1.90
N LEU A 28 15.03 -26.47 -2.49
CA LEU A 28 13.68 -26.02 -2.86
C LEU A 28 12.82 -25.71 -1.63
N GLU A 29 12.93 -26.51 -0.59
CA GLU A 29 12.24 -26.25 0.69
C GLU A 29 12.75 -24.96 1.37
N SER A 30 14.04 -24.63 1.23
CA SER A 30 14.59 -23.36 1.72
C SER A 30 13.97 -22.14 1.03
N PHE A 31 13.46 -22.28 -0.18
CA PHE A 31 12.64 -21.27 -0.88
C PHE A 31 11.17 -21.26 -0.43
N LYS A 32 10.84 -21.93 0.67
CA LYS A 32 9.47 -22.06 1.21
C LYS A 32 8.52 -22.80 0.25
N LEU A 33 9.04 -23.74 -0.53
CA LEU A 33 8.24 -24.67 -1.31
C LEU A 33 7.87 -25.87 -0.45
N ILE A 34 6.66 -26.36 -0.61
CA ILE A 34 6.16 -27.56 0.06
C ILE A 34 6.19 -28.71 -0.95
N ASN A 35 6.82 -29.82 -0.58
CA ASN A 35 6.86 -31.03 -1.40
C ASN A 35 5.51 -31.75 -1.30
N HIS A 36 4.82 -31.90 -2.42
CA HIS A 36 3.55 -32.65 -2.58
C HIS A 36 3.74 -33.90 -3.46
N GLY A 37 4.96 -34.35 -3.69
CA GLY A 37 5.26 -35.45 -4.60
C GLY A 37 4.71 -36.78 -4.10
N GLN A 38 3.95 -37.48 -4.96
CA GLN A 38 3.67 -38.92 -4.86
C GLN A 38 4.83 -39.72 -5.50
N LYS A 39 4.85 -41.04 -5.30
CA LYS A 39 5.97 -41.95 -5.56
C LYS A 39 6.81 -41.74 -6.83
N ASP A 40 6.23 -41.16 -7.90
CA ASP A 40 6.91 -41.04 -9.20
C ASP A 40 6.95 -39.58 -9.78
N ASN A 41 6.25 -38.62 -9.16
CA ASN A 41 6.25 -37.23 -9.59
C ASN A 41 6.60 -36.28 -8.45
N TYR A 42 7.71 -35.59 -8.57
CA TYR A 42 8.11 -34.59 -7.58
C TYR A 42 7.46 -33.23 -7.94
N ILE A 43 6.46 -32.84 -7.15
CA ILE A 43 5.76 -31.58 -7.30
C ILE A 43 6.00 -30.72 -6.06
N PHE A 44 6.60 -29.55 -6.27
CA PHE A 44 6.76 -28.55 -5.22
C PHE A 44 5.80 -27.40 -5.45
N ILE A 45 5.10 -26.99 -4.39
CA ILE A 45 4.09 -25.91 -4.44
C ILE A 45 4.58 -24.75 -3.59
N GLY A 46 4.52 -23.54 -4.15
CA GLY A 46 4.92 -22.31 -3.46
C GLY A 46 4.02 -21.13 -3.77
N SER A 47 4.11 -20.10 -2.92
CA SER A 47 3.33 -18.88 -3.07
C SER A 47 3.65 -18.15 -4.40
N LYS A 48 2.75 -17.26 -4.83
CA LYS A 48 2.95 -16.38 -5.99
C LYS A 48 4.08 -15.35 -5.85
N ASN A 49 4.92 -15.44 -4.83
CA ASN A 49 6.02 -14.50 -4.66
C ASN A 49 7.06 -14.69 -5.77
N ILE A 50 7.13 -13.73 -6.68
CA ILE A 50 7.98 -13.76 -7.88
C ILE A 50 9.48 -13.79 -7.55
N VAL A 51 9.88 -13.18 -6.45
CA VAL A 51 11.30 -13.16 -6.03
C VAL A 51 11.79 -14.57 -5.76
N ASN A 52 10.94 -15.39 -5.14
CA ASN A 52 11.26 -16.80 -4.92
C ASN A 52 11.35 -17.57 -6.25
N ILE A 53 10.45 -17.32 -7.19
CA ILE A 53 10.46 -18.01 -8.49
C ILE A 53 11.72 -17.69 -9.31
N ASP A 54 12.16 -16.44 -9.35
CA ASP A 54 13.38 -16.07 -10.08
C ASP A 54 14.61 -16.74 -9.46
N ASN A 55 14.70 -16.78 -8.13
CA ASN A 55 15.77 -17.48 -7.42
C ASN A 55 15.75 -18.99 -7.69
N ILE A 56 14.57 -19.60 -7.73
CA ILE A 56 14.37 -21.01 -8.04
C ILE A 56 14.79 -21.31 -9.48
N VAL A 57 14.35 -20.50 -10.44
CA VAL A 57 14.75 -20.65 -11.85
C VAL A 57 16.27 -20.51 -12.01
N GLY A 58 16.88 -19.52 -11.35
CA GLY A 58 18.33 -19.32 -11.36
C GLY A 58 19.06 -20.53 -10.78
N TYR A 59 18.65 -21.00 -9.62
CA TYR A 59 19.23 -22.19 -9.00
C TYR A 59 19.14 -23.44 -9.90
N LEU A 60 17.94 -23.74 -10.43
CA LEU A 60 17.73 -24.91 -11.28
C LEU A 60 18.57 -24.86 -12.57
N LYS A 61 18.70 -23.70 -13.20
CA LYS A 61 19.58 -23.52 -14.36
C LYS A 61 21.05 -23.70 -14.03
N ASN A 62 21.50 -23.21 -12.86
CA ASN A 62 22.90 -23.35 -12.41
C ASN A 62 23.29 -24.80 -12.15
N ILE A 63 22.34 -25.68 -11.86
CA ILE A 63 22.57 -27.13 -11.72
C ILE A 63 22.12 -27.92 -12.96
N ASN A 64 22.10 -27.25 -14.13
CA ASN A 64 21.85 -27.80 -15.45
C ASN A 64 20.49 -28.45 -15.69
N PHE A 65 19.42 -27.93 -15.03
CA PHE A 65 18.05 -28.28 -15.38
C PHE A 65 17.54 -27.48 -16.58
N GLU A 66 16.86 -28.13 -17.50
CA GLU A 66 16.11 -27.47 -18.56
C GLU A 66 14.77 -26.98 -18.00
N VAL A 67 14.67 -25.67 -17.73
CA VAL A 67 13.49 -25.06 -17.09
C VAL A 67 12.55 -24.51 -18.16
N SER A 68 11.34 -25.05 -18.20
CA SER A 68 10.22 -24.55 -19.00
C SER A 68 9.15 -23.89 -18.10
N THR A 69 8.40 -22.95 -18.65
CA THR A 69 7.34 -22.25 -17.93
C THR A 69 6.05 -22.23 -18.75
N SER A 70 4.91 -22.47 -18.11
CA SER A 70 3.61 -22.32 -18.80
C SER A 70 3.37 -20.86 -19.24
N SER A 71 2.50 -20.68 -20.22
CA SER A 71 2.16 -19.33 -20.74
C SER A 71 1.63 -18.41 -19.65
N GLU A 72 0.77 -18.90 -18.75
CA GLU A 72 0.22 -18.14 -17.63
C GLU A 72 1.31 -17.78 -16.61
N ALA A 73 2.16 -18.74 -16.26
CA ALA A 73 3.27 -18.48 -15.35
C ALA A 73 4.23 -17.44 -15.94
N LYS A 74 4.57 -17.54 -17.22
CA LYS A 74 5.43 -16.59 -17.92
C LYS A 74 4.83 -15.17 -17.94
N LYS A 75 3.53 -15.04 -18.25
CA LYS A 75 2.84 -13.74 -18.23
C LYS A 75 2.89 -13.11 -16.83
N LEU A 76 2.59 -13.86 -15.78
CA LEU A 76 2.63 -13.36 -14.40
C LEU A 76 4.06 -12.94 -13.99
N ILE A 77 5.07 -13.74 -14.31
CA ILE A 77 6.47 -13.43 -14.04
C ILE A 77 6.86 -12.11 -14.74
N THR A 78 6.54 -11.99 -16.02
CA THR A 78 6.87 -10.78 -16.79
C THR A 78 6.18 -9.54 -16.25
N SER A 79 4.88 -9.61 -15.93
CA SER A 79 4.14 -8.47 -15.37
C SER A 79 4.71 -8.02 -14.02
N LYS A 80 5.09 -8.97 -13.16
CA LYS A 80 5.71 -8.66 -11.87
C LYS A 80 7.11 -8.07 -12.00
N LYS A 81 7.91 -8.54 -12.94
CA LYS A 81 9.23 -7.93 -13.22
C LYS A 81 9.09 -6.47 -13.64
N ILE A 82 8.16 -6.18 -14.54
CA ILE A 82 7.87 -4.79 -14.96
C ILE A 82 7.44 -3.93 -13.77
N GLU A 83 6.61 -4.46 -12.87
CA GLU A 83 6.18 -3.78 -11.66
C GLU A 83 7.37 -3.47 -10.73
N ILE A 84 8.25 -4.45 -10.49
CA ILE A 84 9.46 -4.29 -9.68
C ILE A 84 10.42 -3.26 -10.30
N GLU A 85 10.66 -3.32 -11.61
CA GLU A 85 11.50 -2.36 -12.31
C GLU A 85 10.95 -0.92 -12.23
N LYS A 86 9.64 -0.74 -12.41
CA LYS A 86 8.97 0.55 -12.22
C LYS A 86 9.15 1.07 -10.80
N PHE A 87 8.98 0.20 -9.81
CA PHE A 87 9.17 0.54 -8.42
C PHE A 87 10.62 0.93 -8.11
N GLN A 88 11.59 0.19 -8.63
CA GLN A 88 13.02 0.49 -8.48
C GLN A 88 13.41 1.82 -9.14
N LYS A 89 12.91 2.10 -10.32
CA LYS A 89 13.09 3.41 -11.00
C LYS A 89 12.54 4.55 -10.14
N LYS A 90 11.33 4.36 -9.56
CA LYS A 90 10.72 5.34 -8.65
C LYS A 90 11.56 5.57 -7.39
N ILE A 91 12.08 4.50 -6.78
CA ILE A 91 13.00 4.62 -5.62
C ILE A 91 14.24 5.43 -5.98
N ASN A 92 14.87 5.14 -7.11
CA ASN A 92 16.08 5.84 -7.55
C ASN A 92 15.79 7.33 -7.80
N TYR A 93 14.66 7.65 -8.43
CA TYR A 93 14.20 9.03 -8.60
C TYR A 93 14.00 9.74 -7.25
N LEU A 94 13.31 9.11 -6.30
CA LEU A 94 13.09 9.68 -4.97
C LEU A 94 14.39 9.88 -4.17
N LYS A 95 15.38 9.01 -4.38
CA LYS A 95 16.72 9.18 -3.79
C LYS A 95 17.45 10.39 -4.40
N SER A 96 17.31 10.63 -5.71
CA SER A 96 17.93 11.80 -6.35
C SER A 96 17.34 13.11 -5.85
N LEU A 97 16.05 13.17 -5.54
CA LEU A 97 15.41 14.36 -4.96
C LEU A 97 16.02 14.79 -3.61
N LYS A 98 16.58 13.86 -2.83
CA LYS A 98 17.24 14.17 -1.55
C LYS A 98 18.59 14.91 -1.72
N SER A 99 19.27 14.69 -2.85
CA SER A 99 20.58 15.30 -3.12
C SER A 99 20.47 16.72 -3.66
N GLU A 100 19.29 17.11 -4.15
CA GLU A 100 19.06 18.42 -4.78
C GLU A 100 18.66 19.50 -3.74
N LYS A 101 19.52 19.78 -2.76
CA LYS A 101 19.25 20.72 -1.66
C LYS A 101 18.99 22.19 -2.07
N ASN A 102 19.30 22.58 -3.30
CA ASN A 102 19.14 23.96 -3.82
C ASN A 102 18.39 23.99 -5.15
N ASN A 103 17.33 23.19 -5.30
CA ASN A 103 16.66 23.07 -6.57
C ASN A 103 15.58 24.15 -6.73
N LYS A 104 15.61 24.86 -7.85
CA LYS A 104 14.54 25.77 -8.28
C LYS A 104 13.16 25.12 -8.18
N ASN A 105 13.06 23.85 -8.57
CA ASN A 105 11.85 23.06 -8.50
C ASN A 105 11.29 22.93 -7.07
N PHE A 106 12.16 22.76 -6.05
CA PHE A 106 11.73 22.69 -4.65
C PHE A 106 11.17 24.04 -4.17
N SER A 107 11.82 25.14 -4.52
CA SER A 107 11.37 26.49 -4.16
C SER A 107 10.03 26.83 -4.84
N GLU A 108 9.87 26.51 -6.12
CA GLU A 108 8.62 26.67 -6.84
C GLU A 108 7.51 25.81 -6.25
N PHE A 109 7.83 24.56 -5.90
CA PHE A 109 6.91 23.68 -5.21
C PHE A 109 6.44 24.27 -3.88
N CYS A 110 7.34 24.73 -3.01
CA CYS A 110 6.97 25.35 -1.73
C CYS A 110 6.10 26.59 -1.94
N ASN A 111 6.39 27.41 -2.93
CA ASN A 111 5.60 28.59 -3.28
C ASN A 111 4.18 28.25 -3.75
N SER A 112 3.96 27.05 -4.28
CA SER A 112 2.63 26.59 -4.69
C SER A 112 1.66 26.31 -3.53
N PHE A 113 2.15 26.32 -2.28
CA PHE A 113 1.35 26.05 -1.06
C PHE A 113 0.93 27.32 -0.29
N LYS A 114 0.93 28.49 -0.94
CA LYS A 114 0.48 29.76 -0.35
C LYS A 114 -1.01 29.79 0.04
N PHE A 115 -1.78 28.79 -0.37
CA PHE A 115 -3.19 28.63 0.00
C PHE A 115 -3.41 28.09 1.41
N LEU A 116 -2.36 27.64 2.10
CA LEU A 116 -2.47 27.18 3.48
C LEU A 116 -2.64 28.36 4.44
N ALA A 117 -3.56 28.21 5.42
CA ALA A 117 -3.75 29.22 6.47
C ALA A 117 -2.53 29.34 7.40
N ARG A 118 -1.80 28.22 7.56
CA ARG A 118 -0.55 28.18 8.32
C ARG A 118 0.59 27.70 7.43
N ALA A 119 1.66 28.50 7.33
CA ALA A 119 2.85 28.13 6.57
C ALA A 119 3.54 26.91 7.20
N LEU A 120 4.00 26.01 6.34
CA LEU A 120 4.77 24.84 6.77
C LEU A 120 6.22 25.24 7.12
N LYS A 121 6.79 24.59 8.12
CA LYS A 121 8.21 24.69 8.46
C LYS A 121 9.07 24.01 7.40
N GLU A 122 10.37 24.35 7.34
CA GLU A 122 11.28 23.81 6.32
C GLU A 122 11.30 22.27 6.26
N HIS A 123 11.38 21.61 7.42
CA HIS A 123 11.36 20.13 7.46
C HIS A 123 10.02 19.54 7.01
N GLN A 124 8.91 20.23 7.25
CA GLN A 124 7.58 19.83 6.76
C GLN A 124 7.48 19.99 5.24
N ASN A 125 8.02 21.07 4.69
CA ASN A 125 8.09 21.26 3.24
C ASN A 125 8.91 20.16 2.56
N LYS A 126 10.05 19.75 3.15
CA LYS A 126 10.86 18.63 2.66
C LYS A 126 10.08 17.31 2.68
N SER A 127 9.35 17.05 3.77
CA SER A 127 8.51 15.87 3.92
C SER A 127 7.35 15.88 2.90
N LEU A 128 6.72 17.03 2.70
CA LEU A 128 5.65 17.22 1.73
C LEU A 128 6.14 17.02 0.29
N TYR A 129 7.31 17.58 -0.05
CA TYR A 129 7.92 17.40 -1.37
C TYR A 129 8.18 15.92 -1.66
N HIS A 130 8.75 15.21 -0.69
CA HIS A 130 8.97 13.78 -0.81
C HIS A 130 7.65 13.01 -0.97
N LEU A 131 6.63 13.30 -0.13
CA LEU A 131 5.33 12.65 -0.16
C LEU A 131 4.63 12.88 -1.52
N TYR A 132 4.66 14.11 -2.03
CA TYR A 132 4.04 14.45 -3.31
C TYR A 132 4.63 13.66 -4.48
N HIS A 133 5.94 13.53 -4.54
CA HIS A 133 6.61 12.76 -5.60
C HIS A 133 6.53 11.25 -5.39
N ALA A 134 6.49 10.80 -4.14
CA ALA A 134 6.28 9.40 -3.81
C ALA A 134 4.86 8.95 -4.15
N GLY A 135 3.88 9.85 -4.06
CA GLY A 135 2.45 9.54 -4.09
C GLY A 135 2.03 8.72 -2.87
N SER A 136 2.89 7.84 -2.38
CA SER A 136 2.73 6.88 -1.30
C SER A 136 3.97 6.83 -0.42
N ALA A 137 3.86 7.19 0.86
CA ALA A 137 5.00 7.17 1.77
C ALA A 137 4.60 7.02 3.23
N ALA A 138 5.42 6.29 4.00
CA ALA A 138 5.33 6.29 5.44
C ALA A 138 6.11 7.46 6.03
N ASN A 139 5.51 8.20 6.95
CA ASN A 139 6.14 9.32 7.64
C ASN A 139 6.61 8.89 9.03
N PHE A 140 7.89 8.58 9.18
CA PHE A 140 8.53 8.18 10.43
C PHE A 140 9.15 9.36 11.20
N SER A 141 8.73 10.59 10.95
CA SER A 141 9.18 11.75 11.71
C SER A 141 8.85 11.59 13.21
N VAL A 142 9.63 12.24 14.05
CA VAL A 142 9.41 12.23 15.51
C VAL A 142 8.00 12.75 15.88
N PRO A 143 7.43 12.32 17.02
CA PRO A 143 6.21 12.91 17.56
C PRO A 143 6.32 14.43 17.67
N GLY A 144 5.23 15.14 17.39
CA GLY A 144 5.21 16.61 17.43
C GLY A 144 5.86 17.35 16.24
N SER A 145 6.41 16.63 15.24
CA SER A 145 6.99 17.24 14.03
C SER A 145 5.95 17.86 13.07
N GLY A 146 4.66 17.69 13.34
CA GLY A 146 3.57 18.18 12.51
C GLY A 146 3.31 17.30 11.28
N LYS A 147 3.37 15.97 11.44
CA LYS A 147 3.03 15.00 10.39
C LYS A 147 1.65 15.26 9.79
N THR A 148 0.67 15.54 10.66
CA THR A 148 -0.71 15.82 10.27
C THR A 148 -0.81 17.04 9.35
N SER A 149 -0.11 18.14 9.65
CA SER A 149 -0.04 19.33 8.79
C SER A 149 0.50 18.99 7.39
N VAL A 150 1.53 18.15 7.31
CA VAL A 150 2.11 17.70 6.03
C VAL A 150 1.09 16.93 5.20
N VAL A 151 0.36 16.00 5.83
CA VAL A 151 -0.68 15.20 5.16
C VAL A 151 -1.85 16.08 4.73
N LEU A 152 -2.27 17.05 5.54
CA LEU A 152 -3.34 17.99 5.21
C LEU A 152 -2.95 18.93 4.06
N ALA A 153 -1.71 19.40 4.03
CA ALA A 153 -1.20 20.17 2.90
C ALA A 153 -1.19 19.34 1.62
N TYR A 154 -0.77 18.07 1.70
CA TYR A 154 -0.81 17.12 0.60
C TYR A 154 -2.25 16.89 0.10
N TYR A 155 -3.18 16.60 1.02
CA TYR A 155 -4.60 16.49 0.71
C TYR A 155 -5.13 17.70 -0.05
N GLN A 156 -4.86 18.91 0.46
CA GLN A 156 -5.35 20.13 -0.16
C GLN A 156 -4.79 20.32 -1.58
N LYS A 157 -3.52 20.00 -1.81
CA LYS A 157 -2.91 20.01 -3.13
C LYS A 157 -3.61 19.06 -4.08
N LEU A 158 -3.84 17.83 -3.65
CA LEU A 158 -4.53 16.81 -4.46
C LEU A 158 -5.98 17.20 -4.74
N LYS A 159 -6.64 17.86 -3.80
CA LYS A 159 -8.00 18.36 -3.98
C LYS A 159 -8.07 19.49 -5.01
N ILE A 160 -7.12 20.42 -4.97
CA ILE A 160 -6.98 21.48 -5.99
C ILE A 160 -6.73 20.86 -7.37
N GLU A 161 -5.95 19.80 -7.45
CA GLU A 161 -5.67 19.04 -8.68
C GLU A 161 -6.82 18.11 -9.10
N ASN A 162 -7.95 18.16 -8.39
CA ASN A 162 -9.13 17.30 -8.62
C ASN A 162 -8.83 15.80 -8.61
N LYS A 163 -7.89 15.38 -7.77
CA LYS A 163 -7.48 13.97 -7.61
C LYS A 163 -8.20 13.26 -6.47
N VAL A 164 -8.62 14.00 -5.43
CA VAL A 164 -9.34 13.47 -4.28
C VAL A 164 -10.49 14.38 -3.89
N ASP A 165 -11.52 13.80 -3.28
CA ASP A 165 -12.70 14.51 -2.79
C ASP A 165 -12.62 14.76 -1.29
N ALA A 166 -12.11 13.77 -0.53
CA ALA A 166 -12.03 13.81 0.92
C ALA A 166 -10.81 13.03 1.44
N ILE A 167 -10.50 13.23 2.71
CA ILE A 167 -9.49 12.46 3.45
C ILE A 167 -10.19 11.47 4.38
N PHE A 168 -9.71 10.24 4.43
CA PHE A 168 -10.21 9.20 5.31
C PHE A 168 -9.08 8.71 6.22
N VAL A 169 -9.21 8.97 7.53
CA VAL A 169 -8.21 8.63 8.55
C VAL A 169 -8.63 7.36 9.27
N ILE A 170 -7.77 6.36 9.25
CA ILE A 170 -7.89 5.15 10.08
C ILE A 170 -6.89 5.25 11.21
N GLY A 171 -7.37 5.27 12.44
CA GLY A 171 -6.51 5.40 13.62
C GLY A 171 -7.27 5.22 14.92
N PRO A 172 -6.57 5.33 16.07
CA PRO A 172 -7.20 5.25 17.38
C PRO A 172 -8.13 6.44 17.62
N THR A 173 -9.17 6.24 18.45
CA THR A 173 -10.22 7.23 18.68
C THR A 173 -9.72 8.56 19.26
N ASN A 174 -8.64 8.53 20.01
CA ASN A 174 -8.02 9.72 20.62
C ASN A 174 -7.37 10.68 19.60
N CYS A 175 -7.10 10.24 18.36
CA CYS A 175 -6.50 11.12 17.36
C CYS A 175 -7.52 12.01 16.63
N TYR A 176 -8.81 11.71 16.66
CA TYR A 176 -9.80 12.37 15.78
C TYR A 176 -9.96 13.86 16.01
N HIS A 177 -10.00 14.30 17.28
CA HIS A 177 -10.10 15.72 17.60
C HIS A 177 -8.83 16.46 17.16
N SER A 178 -7.66 15.85 17.38
CA SER A 178 -6.40 16.42 16.90
C SER A 178 -6.36 16.56 15.38
N TRP A 179 -6.94 15.63 14.64
CA TRP A 179 -7.08 15.73 13.19
C TRP A 179 -7.99 16.87 12.77
N LYS A 180 -9.12 17.05 13.49
CA LYS A 180 -10.04 18.18 13.25
C LYS A 180 -9.37 19.52 13.50
N ASP A 181 -8.77 19.69 14.68
CA ASP A 181 -8.13 20.93 15.09
C ASP A 181 -6.99 21.31 14.14
N GLU A 182 -6.19 20.31 13.74
CA GLU A 182 -5.11 20.50 12.78
C GLU A 182 -5.61 20.81 11.38
N PHE A 183 -6.73 20.20 10.95
CA PHE A 183 -7.40 20.53 9.69
C PHE A 183 -7.81 22.00 9.65
N GLU A 184 -8.49 22.48 10.70
CA GLU A 184 -8.95 23.86 10.80
C GLU A 184 -7.77 24.84 10.86
N SER A 185 -6.74 24.50 11.64
CA SER A 185 -5.54 25.32 11.77
C SER A 185 -4.71 25.40 10.48
N THR A 186 -4.57 24.29 9.76
CA THR A 186 -3.74 24.23 8.55
C THR A 186 -4.46 24.77 7.33
N LEU A 187 -5.75 24.49 7.18
CA LEU A 187 -6.52 24.83 5.99
C LEU A 187 -7.40 26.07 6.14
N GLY A 188 -7.59 26.59 7.37
CA GLY A 188 -8.35 27.80 7.64
C GLY A 188 -9.87 27.66 7.48
N ARG A 189 -10.40 26.44 7.51
CA ARG A 189 -11.84 26.16 7.36
C ARG A 189 -12.26 24.94 8.17
N SER A 190 -13.56 24.86 8.50
CA SER A 190 -14.11 23.72 9.22
C SER A 190 -14.10 22.45 8.36
N SER A 191 -13.75 21.32 9.00
CA SER A 191 -13.70 20.00 8.37
C SER A 191 -15.04 19.28 8.31
N ASN A 192 -16.02 19.68 9.14
CA ASN A 192 -17.24 18.89 9.38
C ASN A 192 -16.94 17.41 9.64
N LEU A 193 -15.97 17.12 10.52
CA LEU A 193 -15.47 15.77 10.80
C LEU A 193 -16.61 14.77 11.01
N ARG A 194 -16.58 13.67 10.25
CA ARG A 194 -17.46 12.51 10.38
C ARG A 194 -16.71 11.33 10.96
N ILE A 195 -17.13 10.85 12.13
CA ILE A 195 -16.51 9.71 12.83
C ILE A 195 -17.40 8.49 12.65
N PHE A 196 -16.82 7.43 12.09
CA PHE A 196 -17.42 6.10 12.06
C PHE A 196 -16.90 5.30 13.27
N GLY A 197 -17.72 5.09 14.27
CA GLY A 197 -17.31 4.43 15.51
C GLY A 197 -18.50 4.01 16.34
N ASP A 198 -18.25 3.67 17.60
CA ASP A 198 -19.20 3.03 18.53
C ASP A 198 -20.45 3.88 18.84
N LYS A 199 -20.40 5.20 18.58
CA LYS A 199 -21.55 6.09 18.76
C LYS A 199 -22.60 5.96 17.65
N LEU A 200 -22.27 5.31 16.54
CA LEU A 200 -23.19 5.08 15.42
C LEU A 200 -23.56 3.61 15.34
N SER A 201 -24.84 3.31 15.28
CA SER A 201 -25.30 1.95 15.00
C SER A 201 -24.85 1.48 13.61
N PRO A 202 -24.78 0.16 13.35
CA PRO A 202 -24.46 -0.34 12.01
C PRO A 202 -25.40 0.19 10.91
N SER A 203 -26.69 0.37 11.20
CA SER A 203 -27.66 0.95 10.26
C SER A 203 -27.35 2.40 9.94
N GLN A 204 -27.07 3.21 10.96
CA GLN A 204 -26.68 4.62 10.76
C GLN A 204 -25.39 4.76 9.95
N ARG A 205 -24.39 3.89 10.16
CA ARG A 205 -23.16 3.88 9.35
C ARG A 205 -23.48 3.52 7.91
N LYS A 206 -24.31 2.49 7.69
CA LYS A 206 -24.75 2.07 6.35
C LYS A 206 -25.43 3.22 5.60
N ASP A 207 -26.29 3.98 6.27
CA ASP A 207 -26.95 5.14 5.68
C ASP A 207 -25.95 6.22 5.24
N ILE A 208 -24.90 6.46 6.05
CA ILE A 208 -23.85 7.41 5.70
C ILE A 208 -23.04 6.91 4.48
N TYR A 209 -22.68 5.63 4.43
CA TYR A 209 -21.95 5.06 3.30
C TYR A 209 -22.74 5.07 1.99
N ASN A 210 -24.07 4.98 2.06
CA ASN A 210 -24.93 5.01 0.89
C ASN A 210 -25.22 6.40 0.34
N ASN A 211 -24.92 7.45 1.12
CA ASN A 211 -25.18 8.84 0.72
C ASN A 211 -23.91 9.47 0.11
N SER A 212 -24.13 10.58 -0.62
CA SER A 212 -23.04 11.41 -1.12
C SER A 212 -22.17 11.98 0.01
N LEU A 213 -20.92 12.32 -0.32
CA LEU A 213 -20.00 12.94 0.64
C LEU A 213 -20.59 14.24 1.22
N LYS A 214 -20.59 14.32 2.55
CA LYS A 214 -21.06 15.50 3.31
C LYS A 214 -19.95 16.15 4.14
N SER A 215 -18.74 15.63 4.02
CA SER A 215 -17.57 16.08 4.78
C SER A 215 -16.30 15.95 3.95
N GLU A 216 -15.29 16.72 4.33
CA GLU A 216 -13.93 16.58 3.79
C GLU A 216 -13.04 15.70 4.67
N LEU A 217 -13.40 15.47 5.94
CA LEU A 217 -12.64 14.67 6.88
C LEU A 217 -13.50 13.56 7.47
N TYR A 218 -13.11 12.34 7.20
CA TYR A 218 -13.69 11.13 7.77
C TYR A 218 -12.68 10.43 8.65
N ALA A 219 -13.13 9.84 9.75
CA ALA A 219 -12.28 9.08 10.66
C ALA A 219 -12.96 7.80 11.12
N SER A 220 -12.19 6.74 11.27
CA SER A 220 -12.65 5.46 11.79
C SER A 220 -11.54 4.70 12.49
N HIS A 221 -11.89 3.88 13.47
CA HIS A 221 -10.93 2.97 14.09
C HIS A 221 -10.87 1.60 13.38
N PHE A 222 -9.78 0.88 13.60
CA PHE A 222 -9.47 -0.37 12.90
C PHE A 222 -10.57 -1.44 13.01
N GLN A 223 -11.24 -1.55 14.16
CA GLN A 223 -12.31 -2.53 14.35
C GLN A 223 -13.52 -2.21 13.47
N THR A 224 -13.95 -0.95 13.39
CA THR A 224 -15.06 -0.55 12.52
C THR A 224 -14.74 -0.81 11.05
N ILE A 225 -13.49 -0.51 10.63
CA ILE A 225 -13.04 -0.79 9.26
C ILE A 225 -13.20 -2.26 8.91
N SER A 226 -12.82 -3.17 9.81
CA SER A 226 -12.96 -4.61 9.57
C SER A 226 -14.41 -5.08 9.59
N ASN A 227 -15.23 -4.52 10.47
CA ASN A 227 -16.64 -4.90 10.57
C ASN A 227 -17.46 -4.42 9.37
N ASP A 228 -17.16 -3.23 8.86
CA ASP A 228 -17.90 -2.59 7.78
C ASP A 228 -17.20 -2.74 6.40
N ALA A 229 -16.24 -3.66 6.28
CA ALA A 229 -15.35 -3.76 5.11
C ALA A 229 -16.08 -3.81 3.76
N VAL A 230 -17.23 -4.50 3.67
CA VAL A 230 -18.01 -4.60 2.44
C VAL A 230 -18.66 -3.26 2.07
N LEU A 231 -19.25 -2.58 3.05
CA LEU A 231 -19.90 -1.27 2.85
C LEU A 231 -18.87 -0.19 2.52
N LEU A 232 -17.72 -0.25 3.17
CA LEU A 232 -16.61 0.67 2.92
C LEU A 232 -16.02 0.49 1.54
N LYS A 233 -15.93 -0.74 1.02
CA LYS A 233 -15.48 -0.98 -0.37
C LYS A 233 -16.39 -0.26 -1.38
N ASP A 234 -17.70 -0.34 -1.21
CA ASP A 234 -18.65 0.36 -2.06
C ASP A 234 -18.53 1.89 -1.90
N PHE A 235 -18.40 2.39 -0.68
CA PHE A 235 -18.21 3.81 -0.39
C PHE A 235 -16.91 4.36 -1.01
N PHE A 236 -15.81 3.62 -0.94
CA PHE A 236 -14.53 3.99 -1.55
C PHE A 236 -14.55 3.90 -3.08
N SER A 237 -15.30 2.97 -3.66
CA SER A 237 -15.42 2.84 -5.12
C SER A 237 -16.19 4.01 -5.77
N LYS A 238 -17.03 4.69 -5.01
CA LYS A 238 -17.85 5.82 -5.46
C LYS A 238 -17.21 7.19 -5.19
N ASN A 239 -16.17 7.25 -4.35
CA ASN A 239 -15.59 8.49 -3.87
C ASN A 239 -14.06 8.39 -3.86
N ARG A 240 -13.38 9.48 -4.21
CA ARG A 240 -11.91 9.53 -4.28
C ARG A 240 -11.35 9.97 -2.95
N PHE A 241 -10.83 9.05 -2.16
CA PHE A 241 -10.25 9.32 -0.86
C PHE A 241 -8.73 9.38 -0.89
N LEU A 242 -8.15 10.34 -0.15
CA LEU A 242 -6.82 10.18 0.40
C LEU A 242 -6.95 9.33 1.67
N LEU A 243 -6.48 8.09 1.60
CA LEU A 243 -6.47 7.20 2.75
C LEU A 243 -5.24 7.44 3.61
N VAL A 244 -5.45 7.65 4.91
CA VAL A 244 -4.40 7.83 5.90
C VAL A 244 -4.52 6.77 6.99
N VAL A 245 -3.42 6.11 7.31
CA VAL A 245 -3.35 5.19 8.45
C VAL A 245 -2.50 5.82 9.53
N ASP A 246 -3.15 6.33 10.56
CA ASP A 246 -2.48 6.87 11.74
C ASP A 246 -2.18 5.73 12.72
N GLU A 247 -1.00 5.78 13.36
CA GLU A 247 -0.51 4.71 14.24
C GLU A 247 -0.48 3.33 13.55
N ALA A 248 0.11 3.27 12.36
CA ALA A 248 0.18 2.08 11.51
C ALA A 248 0.82 0.85 12.19
N HIS A 249 1.44 1.01 13.36
CA HIS A 249 1.93 -0.12 14.14
C HIS A 249 0.82 -1.08 14.58
N ASN A 250 -0.45 -0.64 14.60
CA ASN A 250 -1.60 -1.48 14.91
C ASN A 250 -1.90 -2.54 13.84
N ILE A 251 -1.40 -2.36 12.61
CA ILE A 251 -1.62 -3.28 11.49
C ILE A 251 -0.37 -4.09 11.10
N LYS A 252 0.63 -4.21 11.97
CA LYS A 252 1.90 -4.90 11.70
C LYS A 252 1.74 -6.39 11.38
N LYS A 253 0.68 -7.04 11.89
CA LYS A 253 0.47 -8.47 11.68
C LYS A 253 0.02 -8.72 10.24
N ILE A 254 0.91 -9.30 9.44
CA ILE A 254 0.58 -9.72 8.06
C ILE A 254 -0.56 -10.75 8.09
N GLY A 255 -1.61 -10.53 7.30
CA GLY A 255 -2.81 -11.39 7.28
C GLY A 255 -3.74 -11.21 8.49
N GLY A 256 -3.47 -10.27 9.39
CA GLY A 256 -4.40 -9.89 10.45
C GLY A 256 -5.66 -9.22 9.87
N VAL A 257 -6.79 -9.36 10.56
CA VAL A 257 -8.10 -8.86 10.08
C VAL A 257 -8.04 -7.37 9.72
N TRP A 258 -7.42 -6.55 10.58
CA TRP A 258 -7.29 -5.12 10.35
C TRP A 258 -6.35 -4.80 9.18
N SER A 259 -5.21 -5.50 9.08
CA SER A 259 -4.27 -5.27 7.98
C SER A 259 -4.86 -5.66 6.63
N VAL A 260 -5.64 -6.74 6.58
CA VAL A 260 -6.35 -7.15 5.35
C VAL A 260 -7.40 -6.11 4.96
N ALA A 261 -8.22 -5.65 5.90
CA ALA A 261 -9.26 -4.66 5.64
C ALA A 261 -8.66 -3.33 5.13
N VAL A 262 -7.60 -2.82 5.79
CA VAL A 262 -6.89 -1.61 5.36
C VAL A 262 -6.27 -1.80 3.97
N LEU A 263 -5.63 -2.94 3.71
CA LEU A 263 -5.02 -3.24 2.40
C LEU A 263 -6.07 -3.30 1.28
N GLU A 264 -7.27 -3.83 1.54
CA GLU A 264 -8.34 -3.85 0.55
C GLU A 264 -8.86 -2.45 0.23
N LEU A 265 -9.05 -1.58 1.24
CA LEU A 265 -9.43 -0.18 1.03
C LEU A 265 -8.34 0.59 0.31
N SER A 266 -7.09 0.28 0.60
CA SER A 266 -5.95 0.91 -0.02
C SER A 266 -5.90 0.74 -1.54
N LYS A 267 -6.40 -0.37 -2.06
CA LYS A 267 -6.49 -0.62 -3.51
C LYS A 267 -7.59 0.18 -4.21
N LEU A 268 -8.54 0.69 -3.46
CA LEU A 268 -9.68 1.48 -3.94
C LEU A 268 -9.48 2.98 -3.75
N SER A 269 -8.45 3.38 -3.05
CA SER A 269 -8.07 4.78 -2.89
C SER A 269 -7.23 5.19 -4.09
N GLU A 270 -7.48 6.34 -4.69
CA GLU A 270 -6.68 6.82 -5.84
C GLU A 270 -5.23 7.10 -5.45
N LEU A 271 -5.01 7.40 -4.16
CA LEU A 271 -3.70 7.63 -3.59
C LEU A 271 -3.65 6.92 -2.25
N VAL A 272 -3.05 5.76 -2.30
CA VAL A 272 -2.80 4.94 -1.12
C VAL A 272 -1.41 5.17 -0.64
N ASN A 273 -1.32 5.24 0.70
CA ASN A 273 -0.01 5.37 1.29
C ASN A 273 0.08 4.68 2.63
#